data_3ecfef17b40a99ad8eac84f93f2eee50
#
_entry.id   3ecfef17b40a99ad8eac84f93f2eee50
#
_cell.length_a   1.000
_cell.length_b   1.000
_cell.length_c   1.000
_cell.angle_alpha   90.00
_cell.angle_beta   90.00
_cell.angle_gamma   90.00
#
_symmetry.space_group_name_H-M   'P 1'
#
loop_
_entity.id
_entity.type
_entity.pdbx_description
1 polymer ?
#
loop_
_entity_poly.entity_id
_entity_poly.type
_entity_poly.pdbx_seq_one_letter_code
_entity_poly.pdbx_strand_id
1 'polypeptide(L)'
;MRTTLVLVLALVLAGCGGGGHGHGTATLWVTRDRGAHVIYAGSVPAGLDGIQVVERKLKVTTRYGGRYLQSIDGIAGSLTGQRDWFFFVNGIEGDRSATEVTLHPGDVLWWDYRRWSGSSMSVPLVLGSYPEPFIHGFPGKTSVVSSNRKLAARIAAQVHGTVNAVTTPRNFIVIGGKLPPQTARIKRFRNGALLELGTAVAERLARDPNALRYRY
;
A
#
# COMPACT_ATOMS: atom_id res chain seq x y z
N MET A 1 57.55 37.60 36.86
CA MET A 1 56.50 37.68 35.84
C MET A 1 55.75 36.36 35.86
N ARG A 2 54.51 36.38 36.38
CA ARG A 2 53.64 35.17 36.46
C ARG A 2 52.59 35.29 35.34
N THR A 3 52.63 34.38 34.36
CA THR A 3 51.71 34.34 33.25
C THR A 3 50.52 33.46 33.62
N THR A 4 49.35 34.07 33.79
CA THR A 4 48.13 33.38 34.11
C THR A 4 47.51 32.84 32.84
N LEU A 5 47.40 31.52 32.70
CA LEU A 5 46.70 30.83 31.60
C LEU A 5 45.22 30.78 31.90
N VAL A 6 44.40 31.48 31.11
CA VAL A 6 42.93 31.43 31.18
C VAL A 6 42.44 30.30 30.27
N LEU A 7 41.90 29.26 30.90
CA LEU A 7 41.28 28.12 30.21
C LEU A 7 39.80 28.48 29.94
N VAL A 8 39.47 28.72 28.66
CA VAL A 8 38.08 28.92 28.23
C VAL A 8 37.43 27.55 27.98
N LEU A 9 36.50 27.16 28.87
CA LEU A 9 35.72 25.94 28.78
C LEU A 9 34.51 26.21 27.88
N ALA A 10 34.54 25.76 26.64
CA ALA A 10 33.38 25.83 25.73
C ALA A 10 32.35 24.71 26.11
N LEU A 11 31.25 25.11 26.72
CA LEU A 11 30.09 24.23 26.89
C LEU A 11 29.39 24.00 25.53
N VAL A 12 29.55 22.79 24.99
CA VAL A 12 28.72 22.31 23.86
C VAL A 12 27.39 21.84 24.45
N LEU A 13 26.37 22.64 24.32
CA LEU A 13 24.98 22.26 24.60
C LEU A 13 24.56 21.28 23.50
N ALA A 14 24.68 19.99 23.75
CA ALA A 14 24.00 18.96 22.95
C ALA A 14 22.49 19.07 23.20
N GLY A 15 21.80 19.81 22.35
CA GLY A 15 20.36 19.86 22.32
C GLY A 15 19.79 18.50 21.91
N CYS A 16 19.28 17.71 22.88
CA CYS A 16 18.38 16.61 22.61
C CYS A 16 17.10 17.18 22.07
N GLY A 17 17.01 17.33 20.76
CA GLY A 17 15.85 17.75 20.02
C GLY A 17 15.07 16.56 19.51
N GLY A 18 13.88 16.35 20.05
CA GLY A 18 12.72 15.97 19.31
C GLY A 18 12.58 14.54 18.86
N GLY A 19 11.44 13.97 19.23
CA GLY A 19 10.93 12.69 18.84
C GLY A 19 11.13 12.32 17.37
N GLY A 20 11.74 11.16 17.14
CA GLY A 20 11.98 10.63 15.80
C GLY A 20 10.68 10.33 15.08
N HIS A 21 10.27 11.23 14.22
CA HIS A 21 9.38 10.87 13.12
C HIS A 21 10.17 9.90 12.23
N GLY A 22 9.62 8.69 12.01
CA GLY A 22 10.30 7.62 11.31
C GLY A 22 10.96 8.13 10.02
N HIS A 23 12.26 8.00 9.94
CA HIS A 23 13.03 8.35 8.75
C HIS A 23 12.65 7.38 7.64
N GLY A 24 11.83 7.80 6.68
CA GLY A 24 11.43 6.99 5.55
C GLY A 24 10.24 7.58 4.81
N THR A 25 9.92 6.96 3.69
CA THR A 25 8.82 7.38 2.84
C THR A 25 7.83 6.24 2.62
N ALA A 26 6.56 6.60 2.47
CA ALA A 26 5.49 5.77 1.94
C ALA A 26 5.11 6.26 0.54
N THR A 27 4.30 5.49 -0.15
CA THR A 27 3.73 5.84 -1.45
C THR A 27 2.28 6.25 -1.29
N LEU A 28 1.88 7.37 -1.88
CA LEU A 28 0.49 7.79 -1.98
C LEU A 28 0.02 7.70 -3.43
N TRP A 29 -1.09 7.01 -3.64
CA TRP A 29 -1.87 7.06 -4.88
C TRP A 29 -3.25 7.60 -4.61
N VAL A 30 -3.72 8.49 -5.48
CA VAL A 30 -5.10 9.00 -5.48
C VAL A 30 -5.64 8.84 -6.89
N THR A 31 -6.72 8.09 -7.02
CA THR A 31 -7.32 7.75 -8.31
C THR A 31 -8.83 7.93 -8.27
N ARG A 32 -9.48 7.74 -9.39
CA ARG A 32 -10.94 7.57 -9.50
C ARG A 32 -11.29 6.47 -10.49
N ASP A 33 -12.54 6.00 -10.39
CA ASP A 33 -13.13 5.02 -11.28
C ASP A 33 -12.36 3.70 -11.30
N ARG A 34 -12.06 3.19 -10.10
CA ARG A 34 -11.32 1.93 -9.87
C ARG A 34 -9.93 1.95 -10.50
N GLY A 35 -9.20 3.04 -10.25
CA GLY A 35 -7.83 3.21 -10.73
C GLY A 35 -7.72 3.65 -12.20
N ALA A 36 -8.84 3.84 -12.91
CA ALA A 36 -8.81 4.20 -14.32
C ALA A 36 -8.23 5.60 -14.58
N HIS A 37 -8.35 6.51 -13.62
CA HIS A 37 -7.85 7.88 -13.73
C HIS A 37 -7.00 8.25 -12.52
N VAL A 38 -5.70 8.47 -12.74
CA VAL A 38 -4.76 8.88 -11.69
C VAL A 38 -4.88 10.40 -11.49
N ILE A 39 -5.12 10.80 -10.23
CA ILE A 39 -5.11 12.21 -9.79
C ILE A 39 -3.72 12.55 -9.25
N TYR A 40 -3.17 11.67 -8.40
CA TYR A 40 -1.84 11.84 -7.82
C TYR A 40 -1.16 10.48 -7.64
N ALA A 41 0.15 10.44 -7.88
CA ALA A 41 0.99 9.31 -7.54
C ALA A 41 2.39 9.81 -7.16
N GLY A 42 2.84 9.52 -5.93
CA GLY A 42 4.14 10.00 -5.49
C GLY A 42 4.50 9.58 -4.08
N SER A 43 5.69 9.98 -3.66
CA SER A 43 6.22 9.70 -2.33
C SER A 43 5.71 10.72 -1.31
N VAL A 44 5.46 10.24 -0.08
CA VAL A 44 5.05 11.03 1.08
C VAL A 44 5.88 10.61 2.30
N PRO A 45 6.04 11.47 3.33
CA PRO A 45 6.68 11.07 4.58
C PRO A 45 5.92 9.92 5.25
N ALA A 46 6.63 8.92 5.77
CA ALA A 46 6.07 7.97 6.72
C ALA A 46 5.87 8.61 8.11
N GLY A 47 5.13 7.94 9.00
CA GLY A 47 4.81 8.43 10.34
C GLY A 47 3.59 9.35 10.42
N LEU A 48 2.92 9.63 9.30
CA LEU A 48 1.68 10.39 9.23
C LEU A 48 0.48 9.43 9.06
N ASP A 49 -0.71 9.88 9.45
CA ASP A 49 -1.94 9.14 9.21
C ASP A 49 -2.43 9.27 7.76
N GLY A 50 -3.41 8.42 7.40
CA GLY A 50 -3.89 8.32 6.03
C GLY A 50 -4.60 9.57 5.50
N ILE A 51 -5.06 10.52 6.33
CA ILE A 51 -5.59 11.82 5.91
C ILE A 51 -4.46 12.84 5.80
N GLN A 52 -3.59 12.94 6.82
CA GLN A 52 -2.47 13.85 6.84
C GLN A 52 -1.56 13.73 5.61
N VAL A 53 -1.31 12.51 5.13
CA VAL A 53 -0.46 12.31 3.93
C VAL A 53 -1.13 12.85 2.66
N VAL A 54 -2.45 12.78 2.55
CA VAL A 54 -3.17 13.37 1.40
C VAL A 54 -3.12 14.88 1.47
N GLU A 55 -3.34 15.48 2.66
CA GLU A 55 -3.30 16.92 2.90
C GLU A 55 -1.93 17.54 2.55
N ARG A 56 -0.84 16.77 2.65
CA ARG A 56 0.50 17.21 2.22
C ARG A 56 0.62 17.44 0.71
N LYS A 57 -0.28 16.89 -0.09
CA LYS A 57 -0.16 16.88 -1.55
C LYS A 57 -1.35 17.47 -2.27
N LEU A 58 -2.54 17.38 -1.70
CA LEU A 58 -3.80 17.69 -2.34
C LEU A 58 -4.70 18.47 -1.37
N LYS A 59 -5.68 19.19 -1.91
CA LYS A 59 -6.66 19.91 -1.10
C LYS A 59 -7.72 18.95 -0.57
N VAL A 60 -7.83 18.83 0.75
CA VAL A 60 -8.76 17.92 1.42
C VAL A 60 -9.81 18.70 2.20
N THR A 61 -11.04 18.19 2.22
CA THR A 61 -12.04 18.56 3.22
C THR A 61 -12.46 17.32 4.00
N THR A 62 -12.73 17.49 5.28
CA THR A 62 -13.10 16.42 6.20
C THR A 62 -14.40 16.73 6.92
N ARG A 63 -15.00 15.69 7.53
CA ARG A 63 -16.17 15.78 8.44
C ARG A 63 -15.88 15.02 9.74
N TYR A 64 -16.80 15.15 10.68
CA TYR A 64 -16.76 14.44 11.97
C TYR A 64 -15.45 14.65 12.73
N GLY A 65 -15.03 15.92 12.85
CA GLY A 65 -13.80 16.27 13.57
C GLY A 65 -12.52 15.75 12.89
N GLY A 66 -12.51 15.70 11.56
CA GLY A 66 -11.34 15.24 10.78
C GLY A 66 -11.31 13.75 10.48
N ARG A 67 -12.21 12.94 11.06
CA ARG A 67 -12.18 11.48 10.95
C ARG A 67 -12.68 10.91 9.63
N TYR A 68 -13.40 11.70 8.84
CA TYR A 68 -13.98 11.26 7.56
C TYR A 68 -13.54 12.19 6.44
N LEU A 69 -12.94 11.62 5.41
CA LEU A 69 -12.54 12.35 4.22
C LEU A 69 -13.77 12.64 3.36
N GLN A 70 -14.13 13.92 3.22
CA GLN A 70 -15.30 14.36 2.46
C GLN A 70 -14.96 14.61 0.99
N SER A 71 -13.82 15.25 0.70
CA SER A 71 -13.40 15.51 -0.67
C SER A 71 -11.89 15.59 -0.81
N ILE A 72 -11.40 15.26 -2.01
CA ILE A 72 -10.03 15.54 -2.47
C ILE A 72 -10.14 16.37 -3.75
N ASP A 73 -9.44 17.52 -3.78
CA ASP A 73 -9.43 18.48 -4.91
C ASP A 73 -10.83 18.82 -5.46
N GLY A 74 -11.79 18.99 -4.53
CA GLY A 74 -13.17 19.35 -4.86
C GLY A 74 -14.05 18.17 -5.29
N ILE A 75 -13.49 16.96 -5.48
CA ILE A 75 -14.29 15.76 -5.76
C ILE A 75 -14.86 15.24 -4.44
N ALA A 76 -16.14 15.48 -4.21
CA ALA A 76 -16.82 15.12 -2.96
C ALA A 76 -17.63 13.82 -3.09
N GLY A 77 -17.76 13.09 -1.99
CA GLY A 77 -18.68 11.97 -1.86
C GLY A 77 -20.13 12.38 -2.17
N SER A 78 -20.89 11.48 -2.78
CA SER A 78 -22.29 11.71 -3.19
C SER A 78 -23.14 10.47 -2.89
N LEU A 79 -24.06 10.60 -1.93
CA LEU A 79 -25.02 9.53 -1.62
C LEU A 79 -25.95 9.27 -2.81
N THR A 80 -26.49 10.32 -3.41
CA THR A 80 -27.39 10.20 -4.59
C THR A 80 -26.65 9.59 -5.78
N GLY A 81 -25.38 9.98 -6.00
CA GLY A 81 -24.54 9.41 -7.05
C GLY A 81 -23.96 8.05 -6.68
N GLN A 82 -24.16 7.58 -5.46
CA GLN A 82 -23.56 6.34 -4.92
C GLN A 82 -22.05 6.27 -5.17
N ARG A 83 -21.34 7.37 -4.91
CA ARG A 83 -19.90 7.48 -5.07
C ARG A 83 -19.27 8.05 -3.81
N ASP A 84 -18.10 7.51 -3.46
CA ASP A 84 -17.34 7.97 -2.32
C ASP A 84 -15.86 7.63 -2.46
N TRP A 85 -15.06 8.14 -1.52
CA TRP A 85 -13.66 7.85 -1.36
C TRP A 85 -13.48 6.59 -0.51
N PHE A 86 -12.76 5.63 -1.06
CA PHE A 86 -12.32 4.42 -0.36
C PHE A 86 -10.81 4.39 -0.33
N PHE A 87 -10.24 3.81 0.72
CA PHE A 87 -8.80 3.70 0.80
C PHE A 87 -8.34 2.26 1.05
N PHE A 88 -7.12 2.01 0.61
CA PHE A 88 -6.42 0.75 0.80
C PHE A 88 -5.03 1.04 1.36
N VAL A 89 -4.62 0.28 2.35
CA VAL A 89 -3.24 0.27 2.83
C VAL A 89 -2.62 -1.06 2.45
N ASN A 90 -1.53 -1.02 1.71
CA ASN A 90 -0.86 -2.22 1.21
C ASN A 90 -1.83 -3.18 0.48
N GLY A 91 -2.75 -2.62 -0.30
CA GLY A 91 -3.75 -3.37 -1.07
C GLY A 91 -4.92 -3.93 -0.28
N ILE A 92 -5.03 -3.65 1.01
CA ILE A 92 -6.11 -4.07 1.91
C ILE A 92 -7.05 -2.89 2.13
N GLU A 93 -8.37 -3.08 1.90
CA GLU A 93 -9.38 -2.05 2.15
C GLU A 93 -9.39 -1.64 3.62
N GLY A 94 -9.43 -0.32 3.87
CA GLY A 94 -9.53 0.23 5.22
C GLY A 94 -10.87 -0.11 5.88
N ASP A 95 -10.82 -0.62 7.09
CA ASP A 95 -11.96 -1.03 7.93
C ASP A 95 -12.28 -0.04 9.05
N ARG A 96 -11.55 1.06 9.11
CA ARG A 96 -11.65 2.13 10.12
C ARG A 96 -11.35 3.49 9.51
N SER A 97 -11.38 4.55 10.34
CA SER A 97 -10.96 5.87 9.87
C SER A 97 -9.49 5.86 9.44
N ALA A 98 -9.19 6.53 8.33
CA ALA A 98 -7.80 6.66 7.87
C ALA A 98 -6.92 7.47 8.85
N THR A 99 -7.51 8.23 9.78
CA THR A 99 -6.78 8.88 10.88
C THR A 99 -6.26 7.89 11.93
N GLU A 100 -6.76 6.66 11.92
CA GLU A 100 -6.32 5.59 12.84
C GLU A 100 -5.24 4.68 12.21
N VAL A 101 -4.79 5.02 11.00
CA VAL A 101 -3.81 4.24 10.24
C VAL A 101 -2.56 5.09 10.03
N THR A 102 -1.51 4.82 10.79
CA THR A 102 -0.20 5.44 10.59
C THR A 102 0.57 4.68 9.53
N LEU A 103 1.11 5.39 8.53
CA LEU A 103 1.92 4.78 7.47
C LEU A 103 3.35 4.54 7.94
N HIS A 104 3.87 3.36 7.65
CA HIS A 104 5.26 2.99 7.86
C HIS A 104 6.09 3.17 6.57
N PRO A 105 7.43 3.21 6.69
CA PRO A 105 8.30 3.22 5.51
C PRO A 105 8.01 2.03 4.59
N GLY A 106 7.83 2.32 3.31
CA GLY A 106 7.51 1.31 2.29
C GLY A 106 6.02 1.06 2.07
N ASP A 107 5.14 1.51 2.98
CA ASP A 107 3.69 1.35 2.80
C ASP A 107 3.17 2.05 1.54
N VAL A 108 2.11 1.48 0.98
CA VAL A 108 1.33 2.05 -0.12
C VAL A 108 -0.06 2.41 0.39
N LEU A 109 -0.38 3.69 0.44
CA LEU A 109 -1.73 4.20 0.66
C LEU A 109 -2.35 4.54 -0.69
N TRP A 110 -3.49 3.94 -1.00
CA TRP A 110 -4.23 4.20 -2.22
C TRP A 110 -5.64 4.65 -1.91
N TRP A 111 -5.98 5.90 -2.24
CA TRP A 111 -7.33 6.44 -2.25
C TRP A 111 -7.94 6.34 -3.63
N ASP A 112 -9.20 5.84 -3.72
CA ASP A 112 -9.92 5.75 -4.99
C ASP A 112 -11.37 6.24 -4.84
N TYR A 113 -11.75 7.21 -5.67
CA TYR A 113 -13.11 7.70 -5.77
C TYR A 113 -13.91 6.81 -6.70
N ARG A 114 -14.77 5.98 -6.13
CA ARG A 114 -15.49 4.97 -6.91
C ARG A 114 -16.98 4.92 -6.60
N ARG A 115 -17.73 4.38 -7.54
CA ARG A 115 -19.13 4.01 -7.30
C ARG A 115 -19.17 2.81 -6.34
N TRP A 116 -20.14 2.87 -5.44
CA TRP A 116 -20.47 1.76 -4.54
C TRP A 116 -21.96 1.40 -4.71
N SER A 117 -22.27 0.13 -4.86
CA SER A 117 -23.65 -0.39 -4.91
C SER A 117 -23.62 -1.91 -4.81
N GLY A 118 -24.54 -2.49 -4.06
CA GLY A 118 -24.66 -3.94 -3.91
C GLY A 118 -23.32 -4.64 -3.60
N SER A 119 -22.94 -5.60 -4.43
CA SER A 119 -21.70 -6.38 -4.29
C SER A 119 -20.40 -5.58 -4.47
N SER A 120 -20.49 -4.32 -4.92
CA SER A 120 -19.33 -3.44 -5.11
C SER A 120 -19.03 -2.57 -3.89
N MET A 121 -19.79 -2.69 -2.80
CA MET A 121 -19.61 -1.85 -1.61
C MET A 121 -18.26 -2.09 -0.95
N SER A 122 -17.86 -3.34 -0.76
CA SER A 122 -16.57 -3.72 -0.22
C SER A 122 -15.71 -4.41 -1.28
N VAL A 123 -14.43 -4.07 -1.30
CA VAL A 123 -13.38 -4.68 -2.12
C VAL A 123 -12.22 -5.03 -1.20
N PRO A 124 -12.27 -6.18 -0.51
CA PRO A 124 -11.33 -6.47 0.58
C PRO A 124 -9.85 -6.41 0.20
N LEU A 125 -9.53 -6.71 -1.06
CA LEU A 125 -8.17 -6.67 -1.60
C LEU A 125 -8.18 -6.15 -3.04
N VAL A 126 -7.12 -5.41 -3.42
CA VAL A 126 -6.91 -4.92 -4.78
C VAL A 126 -5.63 -5.47 -5.39
N LEU A 127 -5.67 -5.79 -6.67
CA LEU A 127 -4.51 -6.28 -7.45
C LEU A 127 -3.45 -5.20 -7.64
N GLY A 128 -3.89 -3.96 -7.79
CA GLY A 128 -3.08 -2.85 -8.25
C GLY A 128 -2.00 -2.39 -7.30
N SER A 129 -2.04 -2.85 -6.06
CA SER A 129 -1.00 -2.59 -5.08
C SER A 129 0.14 -3.62 -5.10
N TYR A 130 0.12 -4.61 -6.00
CA TYR A 130 1.21 -5.57 -6.07
C TYR A 130 2.58 -4.85 -6.10
N PRO A 131 3.60 -5.33 -5.36
CA PRO A 131 3.70 -6.62 -4.63
C PRO A 131 2.98 -6.68 -3.27
N GLU A 132 2.31 -5.62 -2.86
CA GLU A 132 1.42 -5.66 -1.71
C GLU A 132 0.14 -6.49 -2.03
N PRO A 133 -0.46 -7.17 -1.07
CA PRO A 133 -0.19 -7.17 0.39
C PRO A 133 0.83 -8.22 0.86
N PHE A 134 1.67 -8.76 -0.02
CA PHE A 134 2.58 -9.89 0.26
C PHE A 134 3.85 -9.46 1.01
N ILE A 135 4.18 -8.16 1.02
CA ILE A 135 5.36 -7.61 1.70
C ILE A 135 4.98 -7.04 3.07
N HIS A 136 4.07 -6.07 3.12
CA HIS A 136 3.71 -5.37 4.37
C HIS A 136 2.27 -5.61 4.84
N GLY A 137 1.37 -6.09 3.96
CA GLY A 137 -0.05 -6.18 4.27
C GLY A 137 -0.42 -7.34 5.20
N PHE A 138 0.07 -8.55 4.96
CA PHE A 138 -0.20 -9.72 5.78
C PHE A 138 1.10 -10.32 6.32
N PRO A 139 1.19 -10.58 7.62
CA PRO A 139 2.38 -11.18 8.21
C PRO A 139 2.60 -12.61 7.70
N GLY A 140 3.88 -13.01 7.65
CA GLY A 140 4.27 -14.37 7.31
C GLY A 140 4.80 -14.52 5.88
N LYS A 141 5.29 -15.72 5.58
CA LYS A 141 5.93 -16.02 4.29
C LYS A 141 4.90 -16.21 3.18
N THR A 142 5.30 -15.86 1.95
CA THR A 142 4.53 -16.09 0.73
C THR A 142 5.08 -17.30 0.00
N SER A 143 4.21 -18.24 -0.41
CA SER A 143 4.58 -19.35 -1.30
C SER A 143 4.10 -19.05 -2.71
N VAL A 144 4.99 -19.12 -3.68
CA VAL A 144 4.67 -19.03 -5.11
C VAL A 144 4.61 -20.43 -5.70
N VAL A 145 3.42 -20.86 -6.09
CA VAL A 145 3.12 -22.21 -6.57
C VAL A 145 3.02 -22.22 -8.08
N SER A 146 3.86 -23.00 -8.74
CA SER A 146 3.83 -23.19 -10.20
C SER A 146 4.62 -24.43 -10.62
N SER A 147 4.22 -25.06 -11.74
CA SER A 147 5.04 -26.05 -12.45
C SER A 147 6.24 -25.40 -13.16
N ASN A 148 6.09 -24.13 -13.61
CA ASN A 148 7.20 -23.35 -14.16
C ASN A 148 8.02 -22.73 -13.03
N ARG A 149 9.01 -23.49 -12.51
CA ARG A 149 9.86 -23.05 -11.39
C ARG A 149 10.65 -21.78 -11.67
N LYS A 150 11.09 -21.55 -12.92
CA LYS A 150 11.85 -20.35 -13.31
C LYS A 150 10.98 -19.08 -13.21
N LEU A 151 9.74 -19.16 -13.70
CA LEU A 151 8.77 -18.07 -13.59
C LEU A 151 8.38 -17.82 -12.13
N ALA A 152 8.11 -18.89 -11.36
CA ALA A 152 7.80 -18.81 -9.94
C ALA A 152 8.94 -18.15 -9.13
N ALA A 153 10.20 -18.46 -9.42
CA ALA A 153 11.34 -17.85 -8.74
C ALA A 153 11.43 -16.33 -8.95
N ARG A 154 11.13 -15.85 -10.17
CA ARG A 154 11.11 -14.41 -10.46
C ARG A 154 10.01 -13.68 -9.68
N ILE A 155 8.82 -14.26 -9.61
CA ILE A 155 7.70 -13.71 -8.81
C ILE A 155 8.02 -13.80 -7.31
N ALA A 156 8.59 -14.92 -6.85
CA ALA A 156 8.96 -15.10 -5.44
C ALA A 156 9.99 -14.06 -4.98
N ALA A 157 10.96 -13.71 -5.82
CA ALA A 157 11.92 -12.66 -5.52
C ALA A 157 11.27 -11.30 -5.28
N GLN A 158 10.19 -10.96 -6.01
CA GLN A 158 9.47 -9.69 -5.88
C GLN A 158 8.69 -9.56 -4.55
N VAL A 159 8.32 -10.68 -3.94
CA VAL A 159 7.52 -10.71 -2.70
C VAL A 159 8.28 -11.32 -1.52
N HIS A 160 9.61 -11.43 -1.61
CA HIS A 160 10.48 -12.09 -0.62
C HIS A 160 9.97 -13.50 -0.23
N GLY A 161 9.37 -14.20 -1.20
CA GLY A 161 8.70 -15.49 -1.02
C GLY A 161 9.58 -16.68 -1.37
N THR A 162 8.97 -17.87 -1.28
CA THR A 162 9.60 -19.14 -1.63
C THR A 162 8.81 -19.85 -2.72
N VAL A 163 9.48 -20.70 -3.51
CA VAL A 163 8.84 -21.46 -4.58
C VAL A 163 8.37 -22.81 -4.04
N ASN A 164 7.09 -23.13 -4.22
CA ASN A 164 6.48 -24.42 -3.86
C ASN A 164 6.81 -24.85 -2.41
N ALA A 165 6.66 -23.94 -1.44
CA ALA A 165 6.95 -24.22 -0.05
C ALA A 165 6.07 -25.38 0.48
N VAL A 166 6.70 -26.31 1.19
CA VAL A 166 6.01 -27.43 1.87
C VAL A 166 5.46 -27.05 3.25
N THR A 167 5.95 -25.97 3.85
CA THR A 167 5.39 -25.42 5.11
C THR A 167 4.12 -24.65 4.83
N THR A 168 3.20 -24.59 5.79
CA THR A 168 1.91 -23.89 5.63
C THR A 168 2.12 -22.36 5.58
N PRO A 169 2.29 -21.74 4.41
CA PRO A 169 2.37 -20.30 4.30
C PRO A 169 1.01 -19.66 4.56
N ARG A 170 1.00 -18.39 4.94
CA ARG A 170 -0.24 -17.62 5.06
C ARG A 170 -0.66 -17.03 3.72
N ASN A 171 0.32 -16.67 2.90
CA ASN A 171 0.12 -16.00 1.62
C ASN A 171 0.51 -16.94 0.48
N PHE A 172 -0.30 -16.90 -0.58
CA PHE A 172 -0.09 -17.72 -1.77
C PHE A 172 -0.16 -16.89 -3.04
N ILE A 173 0.74 -17.19 -3.99
CA ILE A 173 0.63 -16.76 -5.37
C ILE A 173 0.64 -18.05 -6.22
N VAL A 174 -0.46 -18.33 -6.91
CA VAL A 174 -0.61 -19.51 -7.76
C VAL A 174 -0.56 -19.09 -9.23
N ILE A 175 0.34 -19.69 -9.99
CA ILE A 175 0.54 -19.36 -11.42
C ILE A 175 0.05 -20.52 -12.28
N GLY A 176 -0.85 -20.24 -13.22
CA GLY A 176 -1.40 -21.20 -14.16
C GLY A 176 -2.63 -21.91 -13.60
N GLY A 177 -2.65 -23.25 -13.66
CA GLY A 177 -3.82 -24.05 -13.30
C GLY A 177 -4.94 -23.91 -14.34
N LYS A 178 -6.21 -23.80 -13.88
CA LYS A 178 -7.39 -23.63 -14.74
C LYS A 178 -7.71 -22.16 -15.07
N LEU A 179 -6.89 -21.21 -14.60
CA LEU A 179 -7.15 -19.79 -14.84
C LEU A 179 -6.76 -19.42 -16.29
N PRO A 180 -7.61 -18.69 -17.03
CA PRO A 180 -7.26 -18.20 -18.35
C PRO A 180 -5.95 -17.37 -18.32
N PRO A 181 -5.09 -17.47 -19.36
CA PRO A 181 -3.74 -16.89 -19.32
C PRO A 181 -3.69 -15.37 -19.03
N GLN A 182 -4.71 -14.61 -19.44
CA GLN A 182 -4.79 -13.14 -19.28
C GLN A 182 -5.49 -12.69 -17.99
N THR A 183 -5.84 -13.62 -17.11
CA THR A 183 -6.61 -13.33 -15.89
C THR A 183 -5.71 -13.22 -14.68
N ALA A 184 -6.05 -12.31 -13.77
CA ALA A 184 -5.52 -12.25 -12.40
C ALA A 184 -6.70 -12.07 -11.42
N ARG A 185 -6.61 -12.71 -10.27
CA ARG A 185 -7.60 -12.58 -9.18
C ARG A 185 -6.89 -12.56 -7.85
N ILE A 186 -7.32 -11.67 -6.95
CA ILE A 186 -6.86 -11.65 -5.56
C ILE A 186 -8.05 -11.82 -4.63
N LYS A 187 -7.86 -12.56 -3.55
CA LYS A 187 -8.90 -12.76 -2.53
C LYS A 187 -8.27 -13.01 -1.16
N ARG A 188 -9.02 -12.70 -0.12
CA ARG A 188 -8.66 -13.16 1.23
C ARG A 188 -8.68 -14.68 1.28
N PHE A 189 -7.67 -15.24 1.93
CA PHE A 189 -7.53 -16.68 2.11
C PHE A 189 -7.00 -16.96 3.51
N ARG A 190 -7.85 -17.53 4.37
CA ARG A 190 -7.52 -17.68 5.79
C ARG A 190 -7.11 -16.32 6.40
N ASN A 191 -5.96 -16.23 7.04
CA ASN A 191 -5.41 -15.01 7.64
C ASN A 191 -4.38 -14.31 6.71
N GLY A 192 -4.50 -14.49 5.40
CA GLY A 192 -3.60 -13.94 4.41
C GLY A 192 -4.29 -13.65 3.08
N ALA A 193 -3.52 -13.67 1.99
CA ALA A 193 -3.98 -13.43 0.64
C ALA A 193 -3.67 -14.62 -0.29
N LEU A 194 -4.56 -14.83 -1.25
CA LEU A 194 -4.34 -15.71 -2.42
C LEU A 194 -4.41 -14.84 -3.69
N LEU A 195 -3.32 -14.78 -4.42
CA LEU A 195 -3.24 -14.22 -5.78
C LEU A 195 -3.16 -15.37 -6.78
N GLU A 196 -4.13 -15.43 -7.70
CA GLU A 196 -4.17 -16.39 -8.79
C GLU A 196 -3.81 -15.65 -10.09
N LEU A 197 -2.78 -16.11 -10.79
CA LEU A 197 -2.25 -15.51 -12.01
C LEU A 197 -2.33 -16.51 -13.17
N GLY A 198 -3.00 -16.11 -14.25
CA GLY A 198 -2.82 -16.76 -15.54
C GLY A 198 -1.37 -16.58 -16.04
N THR A 199 -0.91 -17.51 -16.86
CA THR A 199 0.51 -17.57 -17.28
C THR A 199 0.99 -16.28 -17.95
N ALA A 200 0.20 -15.70 -18.86
CA ALA A 200 0.59 -14.48 -19.56
C ALA A 200 0.65 -13.25 -18.63
N VAL A 201 -0.23 -13.18 -17.59
CA VAL A 201 -0.15 -12.13 -16.57
C VAL A 201 1.09 -12.32 -15.71
N ALA A 202 1.37 -13.54 -15.28
CA ALA A 202 2.55 -13.85 -14.48
C ALA A 202 3.86 -13.53 -15.22
N GLU A 203 3.93 -13.80 -16.53
CA GLU A 203 5.08 -13.44 -17.37
C GLU A 203 5.27 -11.93 -17.47
N ARG A 204 4.19 -11.16 -17.64
CA ARG A 204 4.27 -9.67 -17.62
C ARG A 204 4.74 -9.19 -16.26
N LEU A 205 4.14 -9.69 -15.18
CA LEU A 205 4.46 -9.31 -13.81
C LEU A 205 5.91 -9.64 -13.44
N ALA A 206 6.42 -10.79 -13.92
CA ALA A 206 7.82 -11.19 -13.73
C ALA A 206 8.82 -10.25 -14.45
N ARG A 207 8.41 -9.55 -15.51
CA ARG A 207 9.21 -8.53 -16.20
C ARG A 207 9.04 -7.13 -15.59
N ASP A 208 7.83 -6.79 -15.19
CA ASP A 208 7.47 -5.49 -14.63
C ASP A 208 6.54 -5.67 -13.42
N PRO A 209 7.03 -5.45 -12.19
CA PRO A 209 6.20 -5.50 -10.97
C PRO A 209 5.01 -4.55 -10.99
N ASN A 210 5.03 -3.52 -11.84
CA ASN A 210 3.96 -2.54 -11.97
C ASN A 210 2.90 -2.93 -13.02
N ALA A 211 3.02 -4.09 -13.67
CA ALA A 211 2.11 -4.51 -14.74
C ALA A 211 0.63 -4.60 -14.34
N LEU A 212 0.34 -4.65 -13.03
CA LEU A 212 -1.01 -4.63 -12.47
C LEU A 212 -1.37 -3.32 -11.76
N ARG A 213 -0.50 -2.30 -11.77
CA ARG A 213 -0.71 -1.05 -11.02
C ARG A 213 -2.09 -0.45 -11.30
N TYR A 214 -2.76 0.00 -10.23
CA TYR A 214 -4.11 0.57 -10.22
C TYR A 214 -5.24 -0.39 -10.64
N ARG A 215 -5.02 -1.70 -10.74
CA ARG A 215 -6.10 -2.65 -11.05
C ARG A 215 -6.84 -3.11 -9.80
N TYR A 216 -8.15 -3.24 -9.96
CA TYR A 216 -9.04 -3.86 -8.97
C TYR A 216 -9.13 -5.36 -9.16
#